data_70cfce63c2278a90f42460ca56d7dbe6
#
_entry.id   70cfce63c2278a90f42460ca56d7dbe6
#
_cell.length_a   1.000
_cell.length_b   1.000
_cell.length_c   1.000
_cell.angle_alpha   90.00
_cell.angle_beta   90.00
_cell.angle_gamma   90.00
#
_symmetry.space_group_name_H-M   'P 1'
#
loop_
_entity.id
_entity.type
_entity.pdbx_description
1 polymer ?
#
loop_
_entity_poly.entity_id
_entity_poly.type
_entity_poly.pdbx_seq_one_letter_code
_entity_poly.pdbx_strand_id
1 'polypeptide(L)'
;MKRVVVVGGGGAGTGAATNAIQFDRSLEVTLITEFEDIAYSPCGIPYVFGRDIKKFDGLFLQPLEFYREEMGINLKTETVVEGIDMDKRAVYTTDGEDYPFDKLILCTGWEYEVPNLANVDLDGVIFIKNIRRAMEIDDRLDNVKQAVVWQAKPLGVELIEALPKRDIKTHLVDSGSWLMSDFSDPDMMEPLQNHLVNDLGVQMHFGTDLRGFSGEDGKLTSVQTSDGNIDADMAFLVAPMKPSTKLAKSIGIKTGSTGAIIVDNHMKTNVDDVYAAGACVETMHGLLNIPVNLIQGTYAYTQGRLAGVNVAGGDESYNPVYVPWALGSKVQVGGALISETLAKATGMPYIIGKAKGITAARYHPAVEPMHVKLLADPKSKKLIGGQLAGGEGVKERADFLAFAIRKETTLIELATMENVYSPPIGALVEPIAAAAKNALANI
;
A
#
# COMPACT_ATOMS: atom_id res chain seq x y z
N MET A 1 -29.01 -22.76 6.05
CA MET A 1 -27.86 -22.07 5.41
C MET A 1 -26.91 -21.62 6.51
N LYS A 2 -25.60 -21.74 6.31
CA LYS A 2 -24.65 -21.12 7.25
C LYS A 2 -24.55 -19.63 6.93
N ARG A 3 -24.59 -18.81 7.98
CA ARG A 3 -24.53 -17.35 7.88
C ARG A 3 -23.09 -16.87 8.11
N VAL A 4 -22.56 -16.13 7.16
CA VAL A 4 -21.25 -15.51 7.25
C VAL A 4 -21.45 -14.02 7.28
N VAL A 5 -20.97 -13.35 8.33
CA VAL A 5 -20.93 -11.88 8.40
C VAL A 5 -19.51 -11.41 8.13
N VAL A 6 -19.37 -10.43 7.23
CA VAL A 6 -18.12 -9.77 6.90
C VAL A 6 -18.22 -8.31 7.31
N VAL A 7 -17.29 -7.84 8.14
CA VAL A 7 -17.26 -6.44 8.62
C VAL A 7 -16.15 -5.67 7.90
N GLY A 8 -16.53 -4.70 7.08
CA GLY A 8 -15.66 -3.85 6.29
C GLY A 8 -15.75 -4.10 4.77
N GLY A 9 -16.00 -3.04 3.99
CA GLY A 9 -16.24 -3.07 2.53
C GLY A 9 -15.00 -2.78 1.66
N GLY A 10 -13.79 -2.74 2.24
CA GLY A 10 -12.55 -2.59 1.48
C GLY A 10 -12.13 -3.83 0.69
N GLY A 11 -10.95 -3.82 0.08
CA GLY A 11 -10.45 -4.92 -0.75
C GLY A 11 -10.42 -6.29 -0.05
N ALA A 12 -10.17 -6.34 1.25
CA ALA A 12 -10.22 -7.58 2.03
C ALA A 12 -11.65 -8.10 2.19
N GLY A 13 -12.58 -7.22 2.60
CA GLY A 13 -13.96 -7.63 2.86
C GLY A 13 -14.72 -8.03 1.60
N THR A 14 -14.60 -7.25 0.53
CA THR A 14 -15.17 -7.61 -0.78
C THR A 14 -14.57 -8.91 -1.34
N GLY A 15 -13.23 -9.08 -1.21
CA GLY A 15 -12.56 -10.32 -1.55
C GLY A 15 -13.08 -11.51 -0.73
N ALA A 16 -13.28 -11.33 0.59
CA ALA A 16 -13.79 -12.37 1.47
C ALA A 16 -15.23 -12.77 1.12
N ALA A 17 -16.13 -11.79 1.02
CA ALA A 17 -17.54 -12.06 0.72
C ALA A 17 -17.74 -12.74 -0.64
N THR A 18 -17.07 -12.21 -1.68
CA THR A 18 -17.16 -12.73 -3.05
C THR A 18 -16.64 -14.18 -3.12
N ASN A 19 -15.44 -14.44 -2.55
CA ASN A 19 -14.84 -15.78 -2.64
C ASN A 19 -15.52 -16.80 -1.73
N ALA A 20 -16.13 -16.40 -0.62
CA ALA A 20 -16.95 -17.30 0.19
C ALA A 20 -18.13 -17.83 -0.62
N ILE A 21 -18.89 -16.97 -1.30
CA ILE A 21 -20.03 -17.36 -2.16
C ILE A 21 -19.57 -18.14 -3.40
N GLN A 22 -18.45 -17.75 -4.01
CA GLN A 22 -17.93 -18.50 -5.16
C GLN A 22 -17.53 -19.93 -4.80
N PHE A 23 -16.99 -20.12 -3.58
CA PHE A 23 -16.61 -21.45 -3.09
C PHE A 23 -17.81 -22.29 -2.65
N ASP A 24 -18.78 -21.69 -1.94
CA ASP A 24 -20.00 -22.35 -1.50
C ASP A 24 -21.22 -21.45 -1.67
N ARG A 25 -22.01 -21.70 -2.73
CA ARG A 25 -23.23 -20.97 -3.08
C ARG A 25 -24.38 -21.17 -2.08
N SER A 26 -24.26 -22.10 -1.14
CA SER A 26 -25.27 -22.34 -0.10
C SER A 26 -25.14 -21.41 1.11
N LEU A 27 -24.09 -20.60 1.17
CA LEU A 27 -23.88 -19.64 2.26
C LEU A 27 -24.81 -18.43 2.12
N GLU A 28 -25.24 -17.92 3.25
CA GLU A 28 -25.85 -16.59 3.38
C GLU A 28 -24.76 -15.61 3.85
N VAL A 29 -24.30 -14.75 2.94
CA VAL A 29 -23.21 -13.81 3.22
C VAL A 29 -23.76 -12.41 3.37
N THR A 30 -23.54 -11.78 4.54
CA THR A 30 -23.83 -10.38 4.81
C THR A 30 -22.51 -9.60 4.88
N LEU A 31 -22.35 -8.55 4.08
CA LEU A 31 -21.23 -7.61 4.18
C LEU A 31 -21.72 -6.28 4.71
N ILE A 32 -21.11 -5.81 5.80
CA ILE A 32 -21.49 -4.57 6.50
C ILE A 32 -20.33 -3.58 6.41
N THR A 33 -20.60 -2.35 5.98
CA THR A 33 -19.60 -1.28 5.88
C THR A 33 -20.18 0.08 6.26
N GLU A 34 -19.35 0.90 6.93
CA GLU A 34 -19.69 2.27 7.31
C GLU A 34 -19.79 3.23 6.10
N PHE A 35 -19.22 2.84 4.95
CA PHE A 35 -19.17 3.69 3.76
C PHE A 35 -20.26 3.32 2.76
N GLU A 36 -20.69 4.31 1.95
CA GLU A 36 -21.61 4.14 0.83
C GLU A 36 -21.00 3.20 -0.24
N ASP A 37 -19.70 3.32 -0.47
CA ASP A 37 -18.99 2.65 -1.56
C ASP A 37 -18.15 1.47 -1.07
N ILE A 38 -18.12 0.40 -1.88
CA ILE A 38 -17.24 -0.75 -1.72
C ILE A 38 -16.48 -1.00 -3.03
N ALA A 39 -15.48 -1.90 -2.96
CA ALA A 39 -14.85 -2.50 -4.14
C ALA A 39 -14.29 -1.48 -5.14
N TYR A 40 -13.71 -0.40 -4.66
CA TYR A 40 -12.92 0.53 -5.48
C TYR A 40 -11.43 0.46 -5.13
N SER A 41 -10.59 0.94 -6.05
CA SER A 41 -9.14 1.05 -5.83
C SER A 41 -8.76 2.41 -5.25
N PRO A 42 -8.48 2.54 -3.95
CA PRO A 42 -8.04 3.81 -3.37
C PRO A 42 -6.68 4.28 -3.91
N CYS A 43 -5.84 3.33 -4.37
CA CYS A 43 -4.55 3.65 -4.99
C CYS A 43 -4.66 4.45 -6.28
N GLY A 44 -5.83 4.48 -6.93
CA GLY A 44 -6.10 5.28 -8.12
C GLY A 44 -6.41 6.74 -7.85
N ILE A 45 -6.69 7.12 -6.62
CA ILE A 45 -7.11 8.50 -6.25
C ILE A 45 -6.09 9.57 -6.67
N PRO A 46 -4.78 9.46 -6.40
CA PRO A 46 -3.81 10.44 -6.84
C PRO A 46 -3.78 10.62 -8.37
N TYR A 47 -3.97 9.53 -9.12
CA TYR A 47 -3.99 9.57 -10.59
C TYR A 47 -5.27 10.21 -11.16
N VAL A 48 -6.37 10.21 -10.41
CA VAL A 48 -7.55 11.04 -10.76
C VAL A 48 -7.26 12.50 -10.48
N PHE A 49 -6.65 12.83 -9.35
CA PHE A 49 -6.22 14.20 -9.04
C PHE A 49 -5.27 14.74 -10.11
N GLY A 50 -4.31 13.93 -10.58
CA GLY A 50 -3.38 14.29 -11.66
C GLY A 50 -3.95 14.21 -13.08
N ARG A 51 -5.25 13.83 -13.25
CA ARG A 51 -5.92 13.67 -14.56
C ARG A 51 -5.34 12.56 -15.45
N ASP A 52 -4.50 11.68 -14.92
CA ASP A 52 -4.07 10.46 -15.62
C ASP A 52 -5.25 9.48 -15.76
N ILE A 53 -6.12 9.41 -14.76
CA ILE A 53 -7.43 8.76 -14.79
C ILE A 53 -8.49 9.85 -14.87
N LYS A 54 -9.37 9.76 -15.86
CA LYS A 54 -10.31 10.86 -16.17
C LYS A 54 -11.36 11.11 -15.08
N LYS A 55 -11.86 10.05 -14.43
CA LYS A 55 -12.98 10.12 -13.46
C LYS A 55 -12.84 9.03 -12.40
N PHE A 56 -13.42 9.30 -11.24
CA PHE A 56 -13.49 8.34 -10.13
C PHE A 56 -14.26 7.06 -10.47
N ASP A 57 -15.20 7.11 -11.39
CA ASP A 57 -15.95 5.92 -11.83
C ASP A 57 -15.04 4.80 -12.32
N GLY A 58 -13.90 5.15 -12.92
CA GLY A 58 -12.88 4.19 -13.36
C GLY A 58 -12.16 3.46 -12.22
N LEU A 59 -12.32 3.88 -10.97
CA LEU A 59 -11.72 3.23 -9.81
C LEU A 59 -12.57 2.10 -9.24
N PHE A 60 -13.86 2.02 -9.59
CA PHE A 60 -14.75 0.96 -9.14
C PHE A 60 -14.51 -0.31 -9.93
N LEU A 61 -14.37 -1.44 -9.23
CA LEU A 61 -14.12 -2.74 -9.85
C LEU A 61 -15.40 -3.32 -10.48
N GLN A 62 -16.52 -3.16 -9.79
CA GLN A 62 -17.86 -3.57 -10.21
C GLN A 62 -18.90 -2.63 -9.56
N PRO A 63 -20.07 -2.45 -10.17
CA PRO A 63 -21.17 -1.72 -9.56
C PRO A 63 -21.75 -2.46 -8.34
N LEU A 64 -22.44 -1.75 -7.44
CA LEU A 64 -23.01 -2.34 -6.22
C LEU A 64 -24.03 -3.46 -6.52
N GLU A 65 -24.79 -3.31 -7.63
CA GLU A 65 -25.79 -4.27 -8.10
C GLU A 65 -25.16 -5.64 -8.40
N PHE A 66 -23.93 -5.67 -8.93
CA PHE A 66 -23.20 -6.92 -9.15
C PHE A 66 -23.05 -7.72 -7.85
N TYR A 67 -22.69 -7.05 -6.74
CA TYR A 67 -22.53 -7.71 -5.44
C TYR A 67 -23.87 -8.15 -4.84
N ARG A 68 -24.91 -7.34 -4.98
CA ARG A 68 -26.26 -7.63 -4.45
C ARG A 68 -27.00 -8.68 -5.27
N GLU A 69 -27.06 -8.53 -6.57
CA GLU A 69 -27.94 -9.30 -7.45
C GLU A 69 -27.25 -10.52 -8.05
N GLU A 70 -26.04 -10.35 -8.63
CA GLU A 70 -25.34 -11.45 -9.27
C GLU A 70 -24.61 -12.34 -8.28
N MET A 71 -23.97 -11.74 -7.28
CA MET A 71 -23.27 -12.49 -6.23
C MET A 71 -24.19 -12.92 -5.10
N GLY A 72 -25.34 -12.27 -4.90
CA GLY A 72 -26.31 -12.61 -3.84
C GLY A 72 -25.80 -12.23 -2.43
N ILE A 73 -24.93 -11.21 -2.33
CA ILE A 73 -24.45 -10.71 -1.06
C ILE A 73 -25.48 -9.77 -0.44
N ASN A 74 -25.89 -10.03 0.81
CA ASN A 74 -26.67 -9.07 1.59
C ASN A 74 -25.78 -7.90 2.00
N LEU A 75 -25.74 -6.87 1.15
CA LEU A 75 -24.85 -5.73 1.30
C LEU A 75 -25.51 -4.61 2.10
N LYS A 76 -24.91 -4.26 3.26
CA LYS A 76 -25.30 -3.18 4.17
C LYS A 76 -24.23 -2.09 4.11
N THR A 77 -24.48 -1.07 3.30
CA THR A 77 -23.67 0.15 3.22
C THR A 77 -24.15 1.17 4.25
N GLU A 78 -23.35 2.20 4.54
CA GLU A 78 -23.64 3.29 5.50
C GLU A 78 -24.06 2.78 6.87
N THR A 79 -23.58 1.58 7.25
CA THR A 79 -23.96 0.87 8.47
C THR A 79 -22.73 0.63 9.32
N VAL A 80 -22.68 1.28 10.48
CA VAL A 80 -21.56 1.16 11.42
C VAL A 80 -21.80 -0.01 12.37
N VAL A 81 -20.80 -0.90 12.49
CA VAL A 81 -20.80 -1.97 13.49
C VAL A 81 -20.37 -1.39 14.83
N GLU A 82 -21.27 -1.41 15.82
CA GLU A 82 -21.02 -0.91 17.17
C GLU A 82 -20.39 -1.95 18.09
N GLY A 83 -20.76 -3.23 17.90
CA GLY A 83 -20.29 -4.31 18.75
C GLY A 83 -20.57 -5.71 18.21
N ILE A 84 -20.02 -6.69 18.91
CA ILE A 84 -20.18 -8.11 18.62
C ILE A 84 -20.50 -8.82 19.95
N ASP A 85 -21.56 -9.62 19.97
CA ASP A 85 -21.91 -10.50 21.08
C ASP A 85 -21.62 -11.95 20.69
N MET A 86 -20.61 -12.55 21.31
CA MET A 86 -20.20 -13.93 21.03
C MET A 86 -21.17 -14.97 21.62
N ASP A 87 -21.89 -14.65 22.71
CA ASP A 87 -22.84 -15.57 23.32
C ASP A 87 -24.09 -15.69 22.42
N LYS A 88 -24.57 -14.58 21.88
CA LYS A 88 -25.67 -14.57 20.92
C LYS A 88 -25.20 -14.84 19.46
N ARG A 89 -23.90 -14.78 19.20
CA ARG A 89 -23.30 -14.86 17.86
C ARG A 89 -23.94 -13.86 16.91
N ALA A 90 -23.93 -12.58 17.28
CA ALA A 90 -24.53 -11.49 16.52
C ALA A 90 -23.63 -10.25 16.49
N VAL A 91 -23.69 -9.54 15.36
CA VAL A 91 -23.06 -8.22 15.17
C VAL A 91 -24.15 -7.17 15.31
N TYR A 92 -23.90 -6.13 16.12
CA TYR A 92 -24.81 -5.01 16.35
C TYR A 92 -24.39 -3.79 15.56
N THR A 93 -25.36 -3.08 15.04
CA THR A 93 -25.13 -1.94 14.18
C THR A 93 -25.93 -0.70 14.59
N THR A 94 -25.50 0.47 14.11
CA THR A 94 -26.12 1.77 14.43
C THR A 94 -27.55 1.93 13.90
N ASP A 95 -27.98 1.12 12.93
CA ASP A 95 -29.37 1.08 12.46
C ASP A 95 -30.32 0.31 13.42
N GLY A 96 -29.77 -0.26 14.51
CA GLY A 96 -30.50 -0.98 15.53
C GLY A 96 -30.81 -2.43 15.14
N GLU A 97 -30.21 -2.93 14.05
CA GLU A 97 -30.36 -4.32 13.63
C GLU A 97 -29.26 -5.22 14.16
N ASP A 98 -29.60 -6.48 14.37
CA ASP A 98 -28.71 -7.56 14.78
C ASP A 98 -28.49 -8.50 13.61
N TYR A 99 -27.22 -8.77 13.28
CA TYR A 99 -26.84 -9.69 12.22
C TYR A 99 -26.26 -10.97 12.82
N PRO A 100 -27.08 -12.04 12.94
CA PRO A 100 -26.61 -13.30 13.49
C PRO A 100 -25.65 -14.00 12.52
N PHE A 101 -24.61 -14.65 13.06
CA PHE A 101 -23.59 -15.35 12.28
C PHE A 101 -23.27 -16.75 12.80
N ASP A 102 -22.91 -17.64 11.89
CA ASP A 102 -22.24 -18.90 12.20
C ASP A 102 -20.72 -18.76 12.06
N LYS A 103 -20.27 -17.83 11.20
CA LYS A 103 -18.88 -17.44 11.01
C LYS A 103 -18.78 -15.92 10.82
N LEU A 104 -17.69 -15.33 11.32
CA LEU A 104 -17.41 -13.90 11.25
C LEU A 104 -16.06 -13.64 10.59
N ILE A 105 -15.98 -12.64 9.69
CA ILE A 105 -14.71 -12.17 9.11
C ILE A 105 -14.56 -10.68 9.41
N LEU A 106 -13.51 -10.31 10.12
CA LEU A 106 -13.16 -8.92 10.41
C LEU A 106 -12.18 -8.38 9.36
N CYS A 107 -12.65 -7.43 8.55
CA CYS A 107 -11.89 -6.72 7.53
C CYS A 107 -11.91 -5.21 7.80
N THR A 108 -11.71 -4.83 9.06
CA THR A 108 -11.88 -3.47 9.58
C THR A 108 -10.82 -2.47 9.11
N GLY A 109 -9.79 -2.96 8.42
CA GLY A 109 -8.77 -2.13 7.77
C GLY A 109 -7.90 -1.35 8.75
N TRP A 110 -7.77 -0.05 8.50
CA TRP A 110 -6.89 0.86 9.22
C TRP A 110 -7.55 2.22 9.45
N GLU A 111 -6.99 2.98 10.38
CA GLU A 111 -7.36 4.36 10.68
C GLU A 111 -6.13 5.25 10.74
N TYR A 112 -6.27 6.55 10.47
CA TYR A 112 -5.19 7.50 10.65
C TYR A 112 -4.88 7.68 12.13
N GLU A 113 -3.61 7.71 12.46
CA GLU A 113 -3.12 8.23 13.71
C GLU A 113 -2.91 9.73 13.56
N VAL A 114 -3.98 10.49 13.81
CA VAL A 114 -3.97 11.94 13.63
C VAL A 114 -2.98 12.56 14.61
N PRO A 115 -1.96 13.30 14.13
CA PRO A 115 -0.97 13.90 15.01
C PRO A 115 -1.62 15.00 15.85
N ASN A 116 -1.17 15.15 17.10
CA ASN A 116 -1.60 16.22 17.98
C ASN A 116 -0.89 17.54 17.60
N LEU A 117 -1.39 18.19 16.56
CA LEU A 117 -0.86 19.43 16.01
C LEU A 117 -1.87 20.57 16.15
N ALA A 118 -1.36 21.78 16.39
CA ALA A 118 -2.20 22.96 16.46
C ALA A 118 -2.95 23.19 15.14
N ASN A 119 -4.25 23.45 15.24
CA ASN A 119 -5.13 23.80 14.13
C ASN A 119 -5.24 22.72 13.02
N VAL A 120 -5.14 21.45 13.38
CA VAL A 120 -5.28 20.31 12.45
C VAL A 120 -6.69 20.21 11.84
N ASP A 121 -7.67 20.88 12.45
CA ASP A 121 -9.08 20.88 12.02
C ASP A 121 -9.43 22.02 11.06
N LEU A 122 -8.46 22.84 10.65
CA LEU A 122 -8.70 23.92 9.68
C LEU A 122 -9.20 23.35 8.35
N ASP A 123 -10.16 24.04 7.72
CA ASP A 123 -10.54 23.75 6.34
C ASP A 123 -9.35 23.98 5.41
N GLY A 124 -8.98 22.95 4.65
CA GLY A 124 -7.74 22.91 3.86
C GLY A 124 -6.71 21.91 4.43
N VAL A 125 -6.85 21.45 5.67
CA VAL A 125 -6.07 20.30 6.19
C VAL A 125 -6.80 19.01 5.82
N ILE A 126 -6.14 18.15 5.06
CA ILE A 126 -6.79 17.04 4.34
C ILE A 126 -6.24 15.68 4.75
N PHE A 127 -7.17 14.77 5.11
CA PHE A 127 -6.96 13.34 5.19
C PHE A 127 -7.82 12.65 4.13
N ILE A 128 -7.22 11.79 3.31
CA ILE A 128 -7.95 11.03 2.29
C ILE A 128 -8.38 9.69 2.89
N LYS A 129 -9.60 9.61 3.39
CA LYS A 129 -10.11 8.40 4.06
C LYS A 129 -10.84 7.45 3.11
N ASN A 130 -11.64 7.98 2.20
CA ASN A 130 -12.46 7.22 1.26
C ASN A 130 -12.64 7.97 -0.07
N ILE A 131 -13.28 7.32 -1.04
CA ILE A 131 -13.46 7.86 -2.39
C ILE A 131 -14.38 9.09 -2.41
N ARG A 132 -15.43 9.17 -1.57
CA ARG A 132 -16.34 10.35 -1.52
C ARG A 132 -15.57 11.56 -1.05
N ARG A 133 -14.76 11.41 0.00
CA ARG A 133 -13.89 12.48 0.46
C ARG A 133 -12.88 12.91 -0.62
N ALA A 134 -12.38 11.97 -1.41
CA ALA A 134 -11.49 12.29 -2.53
C ALA A 134 -12.22 13.08 -3.65
N MET A 135 -13.49 12.75 -3.95
CA MET A 135 -14.31 13.51 -4.90
C MET A 135 -14.49 14.95 -4.44
N GLU A 136 -14.86 15.18 -3.17
CA GLU A 136 -14.99 16.53 -2.58
C GLU A 136 -13.67 17.33 -2.66
N ILE A 137 -12.54 16.66 -2.45
CA ILE A 137 -11.21 17.28 -2.57
C ILE A 137 -10.96 17.67 -4.02
N ASP A 138 -11.24 16.77 -4.98
CA ASP A 138 -11.00 17.01 -6.40
C ASP A 138 -11.76 18.22 -6.94
N ASP A 139 -13.01 18.43 -6.53
CA ASP A 139 -13.82 19.60 -6.87
C ASP A 139 -13.19 20.91 -6.39
N ARG A 140 -12.36 20.85 -5.35
CA ARG A 140 -11.70 22.04 -4.78
C ARG A 140 -10.34 22.32 -5.41
N LEU A 141 -9.67 21.29 -5.98
CA LEU A 141 -8.30 21.41 -6.48
C LEU A 141 -8.13 22.44 -7.59
N ASP A 142 -9.19 22.74 -8.38
CA ASP A 142 -9.13 23.79 -9.44
C ASP A 142 -8.91 25.21 -8.87
N ASN A 143 -9.20 25.41 -7.59
CA ASN A 143 -9.03 26.69 -6.89
C ASN A 143 -7.79 26.74 -6.00
N VAL A 144 -7.03 25.64 -5.90
CA VAL A 144 -5.80 25.53 -5.11
C VAL A 144 -4.62 26.01 -5.94
N LYS A 145 -3.83 26.94 -5.40
CA LYS A 145 -2.61 27.45 -6.06
C LYS A 145 -1.36 26.83 -5.47
N GLN A 146 -1.39 26.55 -4.18
CA GLN A 146 -0.24 26.01 -3.46
C GLN A 146 -0.68 24.94 -2.47
N ALA A 147 -0.02 23.77 -2.52
CA ALA A 147 -0.29 22.66 -1.63
C ALA A 147 0.98 22.15 -0.94
N VAL A 148 0.82 21.72 0.29
CA VAL A 148 1.86 21.01 1.06
C VAL A 148 1.44 19.56 1.23
N VAL A 149 2.32 18.61 0.96
CA VAL A 149 2.15 17.20 1.27
C VAL A 149 3.09 16.84 2.40
N TRP A 150 2.57 16.31 3.48
CA TRP A 150 3.37 15.86 4.62
C TRP A 150 3.61 14.36 4.57
N GLN A 151 4.87 13.98 4.66
CA GLN A 151 5.49 12.65 4.58
C GLN A 151 5.65 12.09 3.16
N ALA A 152 6.89 11.73 2.86
CA ALA A 152 7.33 11.07 1.63
C ALA A 152 7.06 9.55 1.64
N LYS A 153 5.88 9.13 2.07
CA LYS A 153 5.39 7.74 1.97
C LYS A 153 4.80 7.50 0.56
N PRO A 154 4.47 6.29 0.15
CA PRO A 154 3.96 6.01 -1.21
C PRO A 154 2.86 6.98 -1.66
N LEU A 155 1.77 7.13 -0.88
CA LEU A 155 0.70 8.08 -1.19
C LEU A 155 1.20 9.53 -1.32
N GLY A 156 2.14 9.95 -0.45
CA GLY A 156 2.71 11.30 -0.51
C GLY A 156 3.50 11.52 -1.80
N VAL A 157 4.28 10.53 -2.23
CA VAL A 157 5.03 10.59 -3.49
C VAL A 157 4.09 10.64 -4.69
N GLU A 158 3.01 9.85 -4.69
CA GLU A 158 1.98 9.87 -5.74
C GLU A 158 1.26 11.22 -5.79
N LEU A 159 0.95 11.84 -4.63
CA LEU A 159 0.34 13.17 -4.57
C LEU A 159 1.26 14.27 -5.12
N ILE A 160 2.55 14.28 -4.76
CA ILE A 160 3.49 15.30 -5.27
C ILE A 160 3.82 15.12 -6.77
N GLU A 161 3.55 13.95 -7.33
CA GLU A 161 3.60 13.73 -8.79
C GLU A 161 2.30 14.18 -9.47
N ALA A 162 1.16 14.05 -8.80
CA ALA A 162 -0.15 14.34 -9.35
C ALA A 162 -0.50 15.85 -9.35
N LEU A 163 -0.28 16.52 -8.22
CA LEU A 163 -0.73 17.93 -8.04
C LEU A 163 -0.11 18.93 -9.01
N PRO A 164 1.20 18.85 -9.37
CA PRO A 164 1.79 19.75 -10.35
C PRO A 164 1.15 19.67 -11.75
N LYS A 165 0.56 18.52 -12.12
CA LYS A 165 -0.15 18.35 -13.40
C LYS A 165 -1.41 19.23 -13.51
N ARG A 166 -1.83 19.86 -12.38
CA ARG A 166 -2.93 20.84 -12.30
C ARG A 166 -2.44 22.26 -12.03
N ASP A 167 -1.18 22.54 -12.35
CA ASP A 167 -0.56 23.85 -12.09
C ASP A 167 -0.54 24.26 -10.60
N ILE A 168 -0.61 23.28 -9.69
CA ILE A 168 -0.53 23.51 -8.24
C ILE A 168 0.93 23.50 -7.83
N LYS A 169 1.41 24.63 -7.29
CA LYS A 169 2.75 24.68 -6.67
C LYS A 169 2.80 23.74 -5.49
N THR A 170 3.64 22.71 -5.55
CA THR A 170 3.63 21.60 -4.61
C THR A 170 4.90 21.55 -3.78
N HIS A 171 4.72 21.46 -2.47
CA HIS A 171 5.78 21.27 -1.48
C HIS A 171 5.63 19.90 -0.82
N LEU A 172 6.74 19.20 -0.62
CA LEU A 172 6.85 18.02 0.21
C LEU A 172 7.58 18.38 1.50
N VAL A 173 7.02 18.07 2.65
CA VAL A 173 7.65 18.20 3.97
C VAL A 173 7.82 16.82 4.58
N ASP A 174 9.05 16.44 4.91
CA ASP A 174 9.36 15.15 5.52
C ASP A 174 10.57 15.26 6.47
N SER A 175 10.49 14.62 7.63
CA SER A 175 11.58 14.54 8.59
C SER A 175 12.72 13.62 8.15
N GLY A 176 12.49 12.73 7.20
CA GLY A 176 13.49 11.88 6.56
C GLY A 176 14.42 12.66 5.63
N SER A 177 15.46 12.00 5.13
CA SER A 177 16.50 12.64 4.32
C SER A 177 16.32 12.48 2.81
N TRP A 178 15.43 11.60 2.38
CA TRP A 178 15.06 11.35 0.96
C TRP A 178 13.69 10.67 0.88
N LEU A 179 13.15 10.48 -0.32
CA LEU A 179 11.86 9.83 -0.54
C LEU A 179 11.86 8.41 0.04
N MET A 180 10.84 8.11 0.87
CA MET A 180 10.64 6.78 1.48
C MET A 180 11.87 6.27 2.24
N SER A 181 12.57 7.16 2.95
CA SER A 181 13.83 6.88 3.65
C SER A 181 13.76 5.74 4.67
N ASP A 182 12.59 5.33 5.11
CA ASP A 182 12.40 4.21 6.03
C ASP A 182 12.80 2.86 5.41
N PHE A 183 12.66 2.70 4.08
CA PHE A 183 12.85 1.40 3.42
C PHE A 183 13.52 1.47 2.04
N SER A 184 13.83 2.66 1.56
CA SER A 184 14.52 2.87 0.29
C SER A 184 15.98 3.31 0.48
N ASP A 185 16.75 3.25 -0.60
CA ASP A 185 18.12 3.76 -0.64
C ASP A 185 18.20 5.08 -1.40
N PRO A 186 19.00 6.06 -0.96
CA PRO A 186 19.04 7.38 -1.57
C PRO A 186 19.46 7.37 -3.05
N ASP A 187 20.43 6.55 -3.41
CA ASP A 187 20.93 6.43 -4.80
C ASP A 187 19.90 5.78 -5.75
N MET A 188 18.95 5.02 -5.20
CA MET A 188 17.87 4.43 -5.97
C MET A 188 16.65 5.36 -6.08
N MET A 189 16.51 6.33 -5.16
CA MET A 189 15.45 7.35 -5.22
C MET A 189 15.85 8.59 -6.03
N GLU A 190 17.15 8.82 -6.25
CA GLU A 190 17.67 10.00 -6.94
C GLU A 190 17.03 10.23 -8.32
N PRO A 191 16.83 9.22 -9.19
CA PRO A 191 16.18 9.45 -10.48
C PRO A 191 14.76 10.01 -10.38
N LEU A 192 13.95 9.47 -9.44
CA LEU A 192 12.59 9.95 -9.21
C LEU A 192 12.60 11.35 -8.57
N GLN A 193 13.47 11.61 -7.57
CA GLN A 193 13.61 12.93 -6.96
C GLN A 193 13.98 13.99 -7.98
N ASN A 194 14.92 13.68 -8.88
CA ASN A 194 15.33 14.58 -9.95
C ASN A 194 14.18 14.89 -10.92
N HIS A 195 13.38 13.89 -11.28
CA HIS A 195 12.19 14.08 -12.11
C HIS A 195 11.16 15.00 -11.40
N LEU A 196 10.84 14.72 -10.15
CA LEU A 196 9.87 15.50 -9.38
C LEU A 196 10.30 16.98 -9.21
N VAL A 197 11.60 17.21 -8.96
CA VAL A 197 12.15 18.58 -8.77
C VAL A 197 12.31 19.30 -10.12
N ASN A 198 13.00 18.69 -11.08
CA ASN A 198 13.44 19.38 -12.30
C ASN A 198 12.35 19.44 -13.38
N ASP A 199 11.54 18.38 -13.51
CA ASP A 199 10.51 18.32 -14.55
C ASP A 199 9.15 18.80 -14.02
N LEU A 200 8.81 18.54 -12.74
CA LEU A 200 7.51 18.89 -12.16
C LEU A 200 7.56 20.09 -11.20
N GLY A 201 8.73 20.61 -10.85
CA GLY A 201 8.90 21.80 -10.02
C GLY A 201 8.54 21.60 -8.53
N VAL A 202 8.50 20.36 -8.04
CA VAL A 202 8.20 20.06 -6.63
C VAL A 202 9.31 20.60 -5.73
N GLN A 203 8.93 21.30 -4.67
CA GLN A 203 9.86 21.79 -3.65
C GLN A 203 9.92 20.79 -2.49
N MET A 204 11.09 20.18 -2.27
CA MET A 204 11.28 19.17 -1.23
C MET A 204 11.98 19.76 -0.01
N HIS A 205 11.38 19.55 1.16
CA HIS A 205 11.87 19.98 2.48
C HIS A 205 12.14 18.73 3.32
N PHE A 206 13.30 18.11 3.11
CA PHE A 206 13.77 16.97 3.90
C PHE A 206 14.44 17.40 5.20
N GLY A 207 14.42 16.53 6.21
CA GLY A 207 14.91 16.84 7.55
C GLY A 207 14.04 17.87 8.28
N THR A 208 12.83 18.13 7.80
CA THR A 208 11.94 19.20 8.23
C THR A 208 10.73 18.62 8.94
N ASP A 209 10.51 19.03 10.19
CA ASP A 209 9.36 18.58 10.99
C ASP A 209 8.14 19.46 10.73
N LEU A 210 6.96 18.82 10.63
CA LEU A 210 5.67 19.51 10.71
C LEU A 210 5.40 19.93 12.15
N ARG A 211 5.03 21.21 12.38
CA ARG A 211 4.78 21.79 13.71
C ARG A 211 3.32 22.16 13.96
N GLY A 212 2.56 22.46 12.89
CA GLY A 212 1.16 22.85 12.99
C GLY A 212 0.69 23.61 11.76
N PHE A 213 -0.40 24.32 11.92
CA PHE A 213 -1.06 25.07 10.84
C PHE A 213 -1.46 26.46 11.31
N SER A 214 -1.45 27.42 10.38
CA SER A 214 -2.05 28.76 10.58
C SER A 214 -3.25 28.92 9.68
N GLY A 215 -4.24 29.69 10.11
CA GLY A 215 -5.43 29.96 9.32
C GLY A 215 -6.11 31.25 9.70
N GLU A 216 -6.99 31.71 8.79
CA GLU A 216 -7.89 32.86 9.00
C GLU A 216 -9.32 32.42 8.67
N ASP A 217 -10.29 32.86 9.44
CA ASP A 217 -11.72 32.52 9.27
C ASP A 217 -11.97 31.00 9.13
N GLY A 218 -11.18 30.18 9.87
CA GLY A 218 -11.30 28.72 9.85
C GLY A 218 -10.68 28.03 8.63
N LYS A 219 -9.99 28.76 7.74
CA LYS A 219 -9.34 28.22 6.54
C LYS A 219 -7.83 28.24 6.70
N LEU A 220 -7.17 27.21 6.16
CA LEU A 220 -5.71 27.12 6.10
C LEU A 220 -5.12 28.27 5.30
N THR A 221 -4.05 28.87 5.82
CA THR A 221 -3.24 29.88 5.12
C THR A 221 -1.76 29.51 5.04
N SER A 222 -1.26 28.74 6.01
CA SER A 222 0.13 28.23 5.96
C SER A 222 0.34 26.99 6.81
N VAL A 223 1.35 26.23 6.46
CA VAL A 223 1.88 25.09 7.21
C VAL A 223 3.12 25.52 7.99
N GLN A 224 3.12 25.27 9.29
CA GLN A 224 4.23 25.60 10.20
C GLN A 224 5.21 24.43 10.23
N THR A 225 6.48 24.69 9.97
CA THR A 225 7.54 23.68 9.99
C THR A 225 8.71 24.08 10.90
N SER A 226 9.67 23.17 11.12
CA SER A 226 10.91 23.49 11.85
C SER A 226 11.75 24.56 11.15
N ASP A 227 11.61 24.71 9.84
CA ASP A 227 12.43 25.59 9.00
C ASP A 227 11.69 26.88 8.60
N GLY A 228 10.49 27.10 9.16
CA GLY A 228 9.65 28.27 8.90
C GLY A 228 8.28 27.89 8.35
N ASN A 229 7.51 28.90 7.96
CA ASN A 229 6.16 28.70 7.45
C ASN A 229 6.18 28.58 5.92
N ILE A 230 5.32 27.70 5.41
CA ILE A 230 5.07 27.52 3.97
C ILE A 230 3.61 27.91 3.72
N ASP A 231 3.37 28.95 2.91
CA ASP A 231 2.02 29.31 2.51
C ASP A 231 1.34 28.16 1.77
N ALA A 232 0.07 27.90 2.07
CA ALA A 232 -0.66 26.80 1.46
C ALA A 232 -2.18 27.03 1.54
N ASP A 233 -2.87 26.75 0.43
CA ASP A 233 -4.33 26.69 0.37
C ASP A 233 -4.84 25.32 0.84
N MET A 234 -3.98 24.27 0.72
CA MET A 234 -4.31 22.90 1.08
C MET A 234 -3.06 22.16 1.60
N ALA A 235 -3.25 21.35 2.65
CA ALA A 235 -2.22 20.49 3.22
C ALA A 235 -2.71 19.04 3.27
N PHE A 236 -2.06 18.14 2.53
CA PHE A 236 -2.35 16.71 2.54
C PHE A 236 -1.52 16.02 3.61
N LEU A 237 -2.18 15.43 4.59
CA LEU A 237 -1.53 14.69 5.66
C LEU A 237 -1.55 13.18 5.34
N VAL A 238 -0.39 12.67 4.94
CA VAL A 238 -0.15 11.23 4.83
C VAL A 238 0.31 10.73 6.20
N ALA A 239 -0.57 10.90 7.18
CA ALA A 239 -0.28 10.57 8.57
C ALA A 239 -0.03 9.06 8.76
N PRO A 240 0.68 8.66 9.81
CA PRO A 240 0.80 7.26 10.18
C PRO A 240 -0.58 6.58 10.25
N MET A 241 -0.62 5.34 9.80
CA MET A 241 -1.81 4.51 9.81
C MET A 241 -1.64 3.38 10.83
N LYS A 242 -2.66 3.14 11.63
CA LYS A 242 -2.71 2.03 12.59
C LYS A 242 -3.82 1.06 12.25
N PRO A 243 -3.67 -0.24 12.56
CA PRO A 243 -4.71 -1.22 12.31
C PRO A 243 -5.95 -0.95 13.16
N SER A 244 -7.15 -1.04 12.55
CA SER A 244 -8.42 -0.86 13.25
C SER A 244 -8.80 -2.15 13.97
N THR A 245 -8.54 -2.20 15.28
CA THR A 245 -8.67 -3.43 16.10
C THR A 245 -9.65 -3.32 17.26
N LYS A 246 -10.42 -2.22 17.36
CA LYS A 246 -11.34 -1.98 18.48
C LYS A 246 -12.38 -3.10 18.61
N LEU A 247 -13.07 -3.47 17.53
CA LEU A 247 -14.05 -4.56 17.52
C LEU A 247 -13.42 -5.91 17.86
N ALA A 248 -12.24 -6.20 17.32
CA ALA A 248 -11.53 -7.43 17.62
C ALA A 248 -11.19 -7.57 19.12
N LYS A 249 -10.66 -6.50 19.72
CA LYS A 249 -10.31 -6.46 21.15
C LYS A 249 -11.52 -6.62 22.04
N SER A 250 -12.70 -6.10 21.68
CA SER A 250 -13.92 -6.19 22.49
C SER A 250 -14.42 -7.62 22.70
N ILE A 251 -14.03 -8.55 21.82
CA ILE A 251 -14.38 -9.99 21.91
C ILE A 251 -13.18 -10.89 22.26
N GLY A 252 -12.09 -10.33 22.79
CA GLY A 252 -10.93 -11.08 23.25
C GLY A 252 -9.98 -11.58 22.16
N ILE A 253 -10.05 -11.03 20.94
CA ILE A 253 -9.08 -11.34 19.89
C ILE A 253 -7.74 -10.72 20.25
N LYS A 254 -6.67 -11.52 20.12
CA LYS A 254 -5.30 -11.11 20.42
C LYS A 254 -4.73 -10.23 19.32
N THR A 255 -3.99 -9.20 19.74
CA THR A 255 -3.20 -8.34 18.85
C THR A 255 -1.71 -8.56 19.12
N GLY A 256 -0.87 -8.46 18.09
CA GLY A 256 0.56 -8.67 18.19
C GLY A 256 1.37 -7.39 18.40
N SER A 257 2.66 -7.49 18.16
CA SER A 257 3.62 -6.39 18.38
C SER A 257 3.41 -5.20 17.44
N THR A 258 2.76 -5.41 16.30
CA THR A 258 2.40 -4.34 15.35
C THR A 258 1.10 -3.62 15.74
N GLY A 259 0.41 -4.06 16.80
CA GLY A 259 -0.92 -3.61 17.18
C GLY A 259 -2.05 -4.24 16.37
N ALA A 260 -1.74 -5.00 15.32
CA ALA A 260 -2.71 -5.66 14.44
C ALA A 260 -3.16 -7.02 15.00
N ILE A 261 -4.25 -7.55 14.44
CA ILE A 261 -4.83 -8.85 14.84
C ILE A 261 -3.86 -9.98 14.48
N ILE A 262 -3.63 -10.89 15.39
CA ILE A 262 -2.89 -12.13 15.14
C ILE A 262 -3.84 -13.14 14.50
N VAL A 263 -3.42 -13.68 13.34
CA VAL A 263 -4.11 -14.78 12.66
C VAL A 263 -3.14 -15.93 12.34
N ASP A 264 -3.68 -17.12 12.18
CA ASP A 264 -2.92 -18.24 11.66
C ASP A 264 -2.77 -18.17 10.12
N ASN A 265 -2.13 -19.16 9.52
CA ASN A 265 -1.93 -19.24 8.07
C ASN A 265 -3.25 -19.38 7.27
N HIS A 266 -4.36 -19.70 7.93
CA HIS A 266 -5.70 -19.83 7.34
C HIS A 266 -6.58 -18.61 7.61
N MET A 267 -6.01 -17.51 8.12
CA MET A 267 -6.69 -16.27 8.54
C MET A 267 -7.63 -16.44 9.74
N LYS A 268 -7.50 -17.51 10.55
CA LYS A 268 -8.26 -17.72 11.78
C LYS A 268 -7.65 -16.92 12.92
N THR A 269 -8.48 -16.34 13.75
CA THR A 269 -8.08 -15.71 15.01
C THR A 269 -8.02 -16.74 16.14
N ASN A 270 -7.67 -16.28 17.35
CA ASN A 270 -7.75 -17.13 18.56
C ASN A 270 -9.19 -17.35 19.08
N VAL A 271 -10.18 -16.74 18.45
CA VAL A 271 -11.61 -16.90 18.78
C VAL A 271 -12.25 -17.83 17.76
N ASP A 272 -12.90 -18.88 18.23
CA ASP A 272 -13.52 -19.88 17.37
C ASP A 272 -14.51 -19.25 16.38
N ASP A 273 -14.46 -19.71 15.12
CA ASP A 273 -15.34 -19.25 14.05
C ASP A 273 -15.16 -17.77 13.64
N VAL A 274 -14.09 -17.11 14.11
CA VAL A 274 -13.76 -15.73 13.75
C VAL A 274 -12.45 -15.67 12.97
N TYR A 275 -12.52 -15.06 11.79
CA TYR A 275 -11.40 -14.82 10.87
C TYR A 275 -11.10 -13.31 10.81
N ALA A 276 -9.92 -12.95 10.36
CA ALA A 276 -9.60 -11.56 10.06
C ALA A 276 -8.66 -11.46 8.87
N ALA A 277 -8.78 -10.36 8.07
CA ALA A 277 -7.97 -10.17 6.88
C ALA A 277 -7.76 -8.69 6.53
N GLY A 278 -6.69 -8.41 5.79
CA GLY A 278 -6.34 -7.08 5.30
C GLY A 278 -5.51 -6.26 6.29
N ALA A 279 -5.56 -4.95 6.19
CA ALA A 279 -4.69 -4.05 6.95
C ALA A 279 -4.91 -4.09 8.49
N CYS A 280 -5.97 -4.74 8.97
CA CYS A 280 -6.19 -4.96 10.41
C CYS A 280 -5.40 -6.15 10.99
N VAL A 281 -4.76 -6.99 10.16
CA VAL A 281 -3.99 -8.15 10.61
C VAL A 281 -2.48 -7.95 10.48
N GLU A 282 -1.71 -8.68 11.29
CA GLU A 282 -0.27 -8.82 11.07
C GLU A 282 0.04 -10.11 10.33
N THR A 283 1.15 -10.13 9.61
CA THR A 283 1.66 -11.27 8.87
C THR A 283 3.17 -11.42 9.09
N MET A 284 3.75 -12.56 8.71
CA MET A 284 5.18 -12.81 8.91
C MET A 284 6.00 -12.34 7.71
N HIS A 285 7.04 -11.58 7.98
CA HIS A 285 8.05 -11.19 6.98
C HIS A 285 8.88 -12.42 6.59
N GLY A 286 8.89 -12.75 5.28
CA GLY A 286 9.42 -14.01 4.78
C GLY A 286 10.92 -14.24 4.99
N LEU A 287 11.71 -13.18 5.15
CA LEU A 287 13.15 -13.27 5.38
C LEU A 287 13.52 -13.09 6.85
N LEU A 288 12.94 -12.10 7.52
CA LEU A 288 13.31 -11.73 8.90
C LEU A 288 12.57 -12.55 9.95
N ASN A 289 11.51 -13.24 9.56
CA ASN A 289 10.64 -14.01 10.47
C ASN A 289 10.13 -13.17 11.66
N ILE A 290 9.78 -11.92 11.39
CA ILE A 290 9.16 -10.99 12.34
C ILE A 290 7.75 -10.63 11.88
N PRO A 291 6.83 -10.30 12.79
CA PRO A 291 5.52 -9.80 12.39
C PRO A 291 5.63 -8.43 11.75
N VAL A 292 4.86 -8.21 10.69
CA VAL A 292 4.71 -6.93 9.98
C VAL A 292 3.23 -6.66 9.71
N ASN A 293 2.84 -5.40 9.73
CA ASN A 293 1.53 -4.95 9.29
C ASN A 293 1.68 -4.26 7.93
N LEU A 294 0.95 -4.73 6.92
CA LEU A 294 1.05 -4.24 5.55
C LEU A 294 -0.26 -3.62 5.10
N ILE A 295 -0.20 -2.35 4.71
CA ILE A 295 -1.34 -1.59 4.18
C ILE A 295 -1.20 -1.50 2.66
N GLN A 296 -1.38 -2.63 1.98
CA GLN A 296 -1.30 -2.74 0.52
C GLN A 296 -2.50 -3.51 -0.03
N GLY A 297 -3.06 -3.04 -1.14
CA GLY A 297 -4.28 -3.59 -1.74
C GLY A 297 -4.17 -5.06 -2.14
N THR A 298 -3.01 -5.48 -2.68
CA THR A 298 -2.77 -6.88 -3.09
C THR A 298 -2.78 -7.84 -1.91
N TYR A 299 -2.19 -7.45 -0.78
CA TYR A 299 -2.24 -8.27 0.45
C TYR A 299 -3.64 -8.31 1.03
N ALA A 300 -4.32 -7.17 1.10
CA ALA A 300 -5.68 -7.09 1.60
C ALA A 300 -6.62 -8.02 0.79
N TYR A 301 -6.57 -7.93 -0.54
CA TYR A 301 -7.38 -8.79 -1.41
C TYR A 301 -7.03 -10.28 -1.24
N THR A 302 -5.73 -10.63 -1.26
CA THR A 302 -5.29 -12.02 -1.15
C THR A 302 -5.71 -12.65 0.18
N GLN A 303 -5.52 -11.93 1.29
CA GLN A 303 -5.93 -12.40 2.61
C GLN A 303 -7.45 -12.50 2.74
N GLY A 304 -8.19 -11.51 2.19
CA GLY A 304 -9.65 -11.53 2.14
C GLY A 304 -10.16 -12.74 1.38
N ARG A 305 -9.64 -12.96 0.17
CA ARG A 305 -9.98 -14.15 -0.64
C ARG A 305 -9.77 -15.44 0.15
N LEU A 306 -8.62 -15.56 0.79
CA LEU A 306 -8.27 -16.74 1.59
C LEU A 306 -9.22 -16.94 2.76
N ALA A 307 -9.52 -15.87 3.51
CA ALA A 307 -10.48 -15.91 4.61
C ALA A 307 -11.87 -16.36 4.12
N GLY A 308 -12.31 -15.85 2.95
CA GLY A 308 -13.57 -16.23 2.32
C GLY A 308 -13.63 -17.70 1.93
N VAL A 309 -12.58 -18.23 1.29
CA VAL A 309 -12.48 -19.65 0.94
C VAL A 309 -12.50 -20.53 2.20
N ASN A 310 -11.70 -20.16 3.22
CA ASN A 310 -11.56 -20.97 4.43
C ASN A 310 -12.81 -20.94 5.33
N VAL A 311 -13.51 -19.80 5.40
CA VAL A 311 -14.78 -19.72 6.14
C VAL A 311 -15.85 -20.59 5.51
N ALA A 312 -15.78 -20.79 4.18
CA ALA A 312 -16.68 -21.64 3.41
C ALA A 312 -16.34 -23.15 3.49
N GLY A 313 -15.24 -23.51 4.15
CA GLY A 313 -14.80 -24.90 4.33
C GLY A 313 -13.61 -25.33 3.49
N GLY A 314 -12.97 -24.38 2.79
CA GLY A 314 -11.68 -24.60 2.13
C GLY A 314 -10.51 -24.73 3.11
N ASP A 315 -9.33 -25.06 2.58
CA ASP A 315 -8.09 -25.27 3.35
C ASP A 315 -6.90 -24.61 2.63
N GLU A 316 -7.05 -23.31 2.31
CA GLU A 316 -5.96 -22.54 1.71
C GLU A 316 -5.10 -21.87 2.77
N SER A 317 -3.79 -21.80 2.56
CA SER A 317 -2.86 -21.18 3.48
C SER A 317 -2.13 -19.98 2.87
N TYR A 318 -1.91 -18.95 3.71
CA TYR A 318 -1.15 -17.76 3.34
C TYR A 318 0.32 -17.91 3.75
N ASN A 319 1.20 -17.85 2.78
CA ASN A 319 2.64 -17.91 3.04
C ASN A 319 3.16 -16.56 3.58
N PRO A 320 4.33 -16.55 4.26
CA PRO A 320 5.00 -15.32 4.63
C PRO A 320 5.17 -14.36 3.44
N VAL A 321 5.16 -13.05 3.71
CA VAL A 321 5.22 -12.00 2.69
C VAL A 321 6.64 -11.64 2.30
N TYR A 322 6.84 -11.33 1.02
CA TYR A 322 8.13 -10.92 0.43
C TYR A 322 8.10 -9.52 -0.17
N VAL A 323 7.20 -8.73 0.24
CA VAL A 323 6.98 -7.29 0.09
C VAL A 323 7.59 -6.66 -1.18
N PRO A 324 7.11 -7.00 -2.40
CA PRO A 324 7.42 -6.19 -3.57
C PRO A 324 6.69 -4.85 -3.48
N TRP A 325 7.34 -3.81 -3.97
CA TRP A 325 6.75 -2.48 -4.08
C TRP A 325 7.27 -1.77 -5.32
N ALA A 326 6.45 -0.93 -5.91
CA ALA A 326 6.83 -0.05 -7.00
C ALA A 326 5.90 1.17 -7.02
N LEU A 327 6.40 2.30 -7.50
CA LEU A 327 5.64 3.53 -7.71
C LEU A 327 6.32 4.43 -8.75
N GLY A 328 5.64 5.52 -9.09
CA GLY A 328 6.04 6.47 -10.12
C GLY A 328 5.37 6.18 -11.46
N SER A 329 5.23 7.21 -12.29
CA SER A 329 4.63 7.09 -13.62
C SER A 329 5.69 7.09 -14.72
N LYS A 330 6.33 8.23 -14.99
CA LYS A 330 7.35 8.38 -16.01
C LYS A 330 8.70 7.82 -15.54
N VAL A 331 9.11 8.14 -14.33
CA VAL A 331 10.27 7.54 -13.67
C VAL A 331 9.76 6.63 -12.57
N GLN A 332 9.99 5.33 -12.74
CA GLN A 332 9.53 4.31 -11.80
C GLN A 332 10.64 3.94 -10.82
N VAL A 333 10.26 3.67 -9.58
CA VAL A 333 11.14 3.10 -8.56
C VAL A 333 10.44 1.91 -7.93
N GLY A 334 11.21 0.92 -7.51
CA GLY A 334 10.63 -0.28 -6.90
C GLY A 334 11.69 -1.14 -6.21
N GLY A 335 11.24 -2.21 -5.58
CA GLY A 335 12.13 -3.13 -4.91
C GLY A 335 11.41 -4.25 -4.17
N ALA A 336 12.19 -5.03 -3.46
CA ALA A 336 11.68 -6.09 -2.60
C ALA A 336 12.58 -6.25 -1.37
N LEU A 337 11.95 -6.39 -0.20
CA LEU A 337 12.55 -6.74 1.09
C LEU A 337 13.64 -5.76 1.56
N ILE A 338 14.89 -6.20 1.65
CA ILE A 338 15.96 -5.50 2.37
C ILE A 338 16.60 -4.44 1.47
N SER A 339 16.60 -3.18 1.91
CA SER A 339 17.43 -2.12 1.37
C SER A 339 18.83 -2.10 2.00
N GLU A 340 19.79 -1.48 1.36
CA GLU A 340 21.11 -1.24 1.95
C GLU A 340 21.00 -0.39 3.23
N THR A 341 20.10 0.59 3.22
CA THR A 341 19.77 1.42 4.39
C THR A 341 19.30 0.57 5.57
N LEU A 342 18.35 -0.34 5.34
CA LEU A 342 17.84 -1.24 6.38
C LEU A 342 18.91 -2.22 6.85
N ALA A 343 19.70 -2.80 5.94
CA ALA A 343 20.80 -3.70 6.30
C ALA A 343 21.83 -3.02 7.19
N LYS A 344 22.20 -1.76 6.87
CA LYS A 344 23.10 -0.96 7.71
C LYS A 344 22.51 -0.66 9.09
N ALA A 345 21.26 -0.24 9.15
CA ALA A 345 20.57 0.10 10.40
C ALA A 345 20.43 -1.12 11.33
N THR A 346 20.27 -2.32 10.78
CA THR A 346 20.12 -3.57 11.55
C THR A 346 21.43 -4.33 11.78
N GLY A 347 22.54 -3.86 11.21
CA GLY A 347 23.82 -4.56 11.26
C GLY A 347 23.84 -5.88 10.47
N MET A 348 22.91 -6.07 9.53
CA MET A 348 22.83 -7.27 8.70
C MET A 348 23.99 -7.29 7.70
N PRO A 349 24.81 -8.36 7.65
CA PRO A 349 25.87 -8.46 6.66
C PRO A 349 25.31 -8.69 5.26
N TYR A 350 25.89 -8.04 4.25
CA TYR A 350 25.45 -8.16 2.87
C TYR A 350 26.60 -8.04 1.87
N ILE A 351 26.39 -8.60 0.69
CA ILE A 351 27.11 -8.30 -0.55
C ILE A 351 26.23 -7.42 -1.38
N ILE A 352 26.82 -6.44 -2.06
CA ILE A 352 26.10 -5.52 -2.93
C ILE A 352 26.55 -5.69 -4.38
N GLY A 353 25.59 -5.69 -5.31
CA GLY A 353 25.83 -5.61 -6.73
C GLY A 353 25.01 -4.48 -7.35
N LYS A 354 25.62 -3.71 -8.24
CA LYS A 354 24.96 -2.60 -8.94
C LYS A 354 25.12 -2.72 -10.43
N ALA A 355 24.09 -2.32 -11.17
CA ALA A 355 24.16 -2.17 -12.62
C ALA A 355 23.42 -0.91 -13.07
N LYS A 356 23.95 -0.25 -14.09
CA LYS A 356 23.26 0.74 -14.89
C LYS A 356 22.99 0.10 -16.25
N GLY A 357 21.76 -0.32 -16.48
CA GLY A 357 21.30 -0.96 -17.70
C GLY A 357 20.29 -0.10 -18.46
N ILE A 358 19.56 -0.72 -19.34
CA ILE A 358 18.54 -0.11 -20.20
C ILE A 358 17.31 -1.02 -20.29
N THR A 359 16.15 -0.43 -20.58
CA THR A 359 14.85 -1.13 -20.67
C THR A 359 14.62 -1.81 -22.02
N ALA A 360 15.22 -1.31 -23.09
CA ALA A 360 15.06 -1.74 -24.48
C ALA A 360 16.40 -1.78 -25.21
N ALA A 361 16.41 -2.17 -26.47
CA ALA A 361 17.64 -2.12 -27.29
C ALA A 361 18.13 -0.68 -27.44
N ARG A 362 19.44 -0.46 -27.36
CA ARG A 362 20.07 0.88 -27.38
C ARG A 362 19.64 1.76 -28.56
N TYR A 363 19.32 1.16 -29.70
CA TYR A 363 18.90 1.85 -30.92
C TYR A 363 17.39 2.05 -31.03
N HIS A 364 16.60 1.53 -30.05
CA HIS A 364 15.15 1.66 -30.07
C HIS A 364 14.74 2.99 -29.39
N PRO A 365 13.78 3.75 -29.94
CA PRO A 365 13.39 5.05 -29.38
C PRO A 365 12.76 4.98 -27.96
N ALA A 366 12.24 3.83 -27.54
CA ALA A 366 11.69 3.61 -26.21
C ALA A 366 12.76 3.19 -25.17
N VAL A 367 14.06 3.31 -25.49
CA VAL A 367 15.11 2.97 -24.54
C VAL A 367 15.18 3.98 -23.40
N GLU A 368 15.13 3.47 -22.17
CA GLU A 368 15.27 4.27 -20.95
C GLU A 368 16.30 3.62 -20.02
N PRO A 369 16.87 4.38 -19.08
CA PRO A 369 17.75 3.84 -18.07
C PRO A 369 17.03 2.82 -17.17
N MET A 370 17.77 1.80 -16.70
CA MET A 370 17.32 0.87 -15.67
C MET A 370 18.46 0.63 -14.68
N HIS A 371 18.37 1.25 -13.52
CA HIS A 371 19.32 1.07 -12.42
C HIS A 371 18.87 -0.11 -11.58
N VAL A 372 19.80 -0.97 -11.20
CA VAL A 372 19.54 -2.12 -10.34
C VAL A 372 20.56 -2.16 -9.22
N LYS A 373 20.07 -2.37 -8.00
CA LYS A 373 20.87 -2.67 -6.81
C LYS A 373 20.36 -3.97 -6.22
N LEU A 374 21.25 -4.94 -6.01
CA LEU A 374 20.95 -6.23 -5.36
C LEU A 374 21.72 -6.35 -4.06
N LEU A 375 21.09 -6.94 -3.06
CA LEU A 375 21.72 -7.34 -1.81
C LEU A 375 21.61 -8.85 -1.64
N ALA A 376 22.72 -9.49 -1.23
CA ALA A 376 22.75 -10.92 -0.99
C ALA A 376 23.49 -11.25 0.31
N ASP A 377 23.13 -12.37 0.91
CA ASP A 377 23.84 -12.90 2.09
C ASP A 377 25.29 -13.29 1.73
N PRO A 378 26.30 -12.88 2.50
CA PRO A 378 27.71 -13.11 2.16
C PRO A 378 28.12 -14.59 2.15
N LYS A 379 27.46 -15.45 2.91
CA LYS A 379 27.81 -16.87 3.04
C LYS A 379 27.11 -17.71 1.99
N SER A 380 25.79 -17.63 1.94
CA SER A 380 24.97 -18.45 1.04
C SER A 380 24.87 -17.88 -0.37
N LYS A 381 25.20 -16.59 -0.58
CA LYS A 381 24.99 -15.85 -1.83
C LYS A 381 23.52 -15.75 -2.25
N LYS A 382 22.58 -16.10 -1.37
CA LYS A 382 21.15 -15.97 -1.62
C LYS A 382 20.76 -14.49 -1.64
N LEU A 383 19.88 -14.13 -2.55
CA LEU A 383 19.31 -12.80 -2.64
C LEU A 383 18.49 -12.51 -1.38
N ILE A 384 18.68 -11.34 -0.76
CA ILE A 384 17.96 -10.88 0.43
C ILE A 384 17.16 -9.59 0.20
N GLY A 385 17.50 -8.88 -0.86
CA GLY A 385 16.82 -7.64 -1.22
C GLY A 385 17.29 -7.06 -2.54
N GLY A 386 16.56 -6.08 -3.04
CA GLY A 386 16.97 -5.34 -4.21
C GLY A 386 16.07 -4.17 -4.51
N GLN A 387 16.62 -3.20 -5.22
CA GLN A 387 15.91 -2.00 -5.67
C GLN A 387 16.19 -1.70 -7.13
N LEU A 388 15.24 -1.02 -7.74
CA LEU A 388 15.18 -0.70 -9.15
C LEU A 388 14.76 0.76 -9.31
N ALA A 389 15.34 1.45 -10.28
CA ALA A 389 14.92 2.80 -10.66
C ALA A 389 15.14 3.00 -12.17
N GLY A 390 14.14 3.53 -12.86
CA GLY A 390 14.23 3.76 -14.30
C GLY A 390 12.89 3.96 -14.97
N GLY A 391 12.81 3.56 -16.21
CA GLY A 391 11.59 3.58 -17.00
C GLY A 391 10.71 2.34 -16.80
N GLU A 392 9.98 1.99 -17.83
CA GLU A 392 9.07 0.86 -17.84
C GLU A 392 9.75 -0.48 -17.49
N GLY A 393 9.03 -1.35 -16.76
CA GLY A 393 9.50 -2.69 -16.37
C GLY A 393 10.10 -2.76 -14.95
N VAL A 394 10.06 -1.69 -14.16
CA VAL A 394 10.46 -1.70 -12.74
C VAL A 394 9.53 -2.60 -11.93
N LYS A 395 8.22 -2.50 -12.13
CA LYS A 395 7.22 -3.29 -11.39
C LYS A 395 7.41 -4.79 -11.60
N GLU A 396 7.57 -5.25 -12.84
CA GLU A 396 7.77 -6.66 -13.18
C GLU A 396 9.06 -7.21 -12.57
N ARG A 397 10.12 -6.41 -12.56
CA ARG A 397 11.39 -6.77 -11.94
C ARG A 397 11.32 -6.78 -10.42
N ALA A 398 10.55 -5.90 -9.78
CA ALA A 398 10.31 -5.92 -8.34
C ALA A 398 9.56 -7.20 -7.93
N ASP A 399 8.52 -7.60 -8.66
CA ASP A 399 7.80 -8.84 -8.47
C ASP A 399 8.73 -10.07 -8.65
N PHE A 400 9.57 -10.04 -9.70
CA PHE A 400 10.55 -11.08 -9.93
C PHE A 400 11.56 -11.19 -8.77
N LEU A 401 12.08 -10.07 -8.25
CA LEU A 401 12.99 -10.07 -7.11
C LEU A 401 12.33 -10.65 -5.86
N ALA A 402 11.09 -10.26 -5.55
CA ALA A 402 10.35 -10.83 -4.42
C ALA A 402 10.16 -12.34 -4.54
N PHE A 403 9.83 -12.83 -5.75
CA PHE A 403 9.70 -14.25 -6.01
C PHE A 403 11.04 -14.97 -5.95
N ALA A 404 12.13 -14.40 -6.48
CA ALA A 404 13.48 -14.94 -6.43
C ALA A 404 13.97 -15.07 -4.97
N ILE A 405 13.72 -14.05 -4.12
CA ILE A 405 14.03 -14.11 -2.69
C ILE A 405 13.24 -15.24 -2.01
N ARG A 406 11.95 -15.34 -2.30
CA ARG A 406 11.08 -16.40 -1.79
C ARG A 406 11.57 -17.80 -2.18
N LYS A 407 12.22 -17.93 -3.35
CA LYS A 407 12.81 -19.19 -3.85
C LYS A 407 14.25 -19.37 -3.41
N GLU A 408 14.76 -18.49 -2.56
CA GLU A 408 16.13 -18.54 -2.07
C GLU A 408 17.19 -18.52 -3.19
N THR A 409 16.86 -17.85 -4.31
CA THR A 409 17.71 -17.76 -5.50
C THR A 409 19.05 -17.09 -5.17
N THR A 410 20.13 -17.65 -5.71
CA THR A 410 21.49 -17.16 -5.49
C THR A 410 21.93 -16.13 -6.54
N LEU A 411 22.98 -15.35 -6.23
CA LEU A 411 23.62 -14.46 -7.20
C LEU A 411 24.15 -15.21 -8.43
N ILE A 412 24.59 -16.47 -8.28
CA ILE A 412 25.11 -17.29 -9.38
C ILE A 412 23.98 -17.61 -10.37
N GLU A 413 22.82 -18.03 -9.86
CA GLU A 413 21.65 -18.31 -10.68
C GLU A 413 21.16 -17.04 -11.39
N LEU A 414 21.09 -15.89 -10.70
CA LEU A 414 20.73 -14.62 -11.30
C LEU A 414 21.74 -14.15 -12.36
N ALA A 415 23.05 -14.34 -12.13
CA ALA A 415 24.09 -13.94 -13.06
C ALA A 415 24.06 -14.73 -14.38
N THR A 416 23.48 -15.94 -14.35
CA THR A 416 23.38 -16.86 -15.48
C THR A 416 21.95 -17.04 -16.00
N MET A 417 21.00 -16.26 -15.47
CA MET A 417 19.59 -16.35 -15.90
C MET A 417 19.44 -16.04 -17.40
N GLU A 418 18.55 -16.75 -18.03
CA GLU A 418 18.10 -16.46 -19.38
C GLU A 418 17.16 -15.26 -19.39
N ASN A 419 17.22 -14.43 -20.43
CA ASN A 419 16.30 -13.32 -20.61
C ASN A 419 15.82 -13.23 -22.06
N VAL A 420 14.64 -12.69 -22.23
CA VAL A 420 14.09 -12.39 -23.57
C VAL A 420 14.76 -11.14 -24.12
N TYR A 421 15.31 -11.25 -25.33
CA TYR A 421 15.73 -10.11 -26.11
C TYR A 421 14.66 -9.78 -27.16
N SER A 422 14.10 -8.58 -27.04
CA SER A 422 13.22 -8.01 -28.06
C SER A 422 13.47 -6.49 -28.09
N PRO A 423 13.83 -5.92 -29.23
CA PRO A 423 14.28 -4.53 -29.31
C PRO A 423 13.41 -3.50 -28.58
N PRO A 424 12.05 -3.54 -28.66
CA PRO A 424 11.23 -2.53 -28.03
C PRO A 424 11.03 -2.71 -26.50
N ILE A 425 11.23 -3.93 -25.97
CA ILE A 425 10.82 -4.26 -24.59
C ILE A 425 11.87 -4.99 -23.76
N GLY A 426 13.02 -5.28 -24.32
CA GLY A 426 14.08 -6.01 -23.62
C GLY A 426 15.47 -5.69 -24.14
N ALA A 427 16.41 -5.47 -23.23
CA ALA A 427 17.82 -5.33 -23.54
C ALA A 427 18.47 -6.69 -23.79
N LEU A 428 19.61 -6.70 -24.52
CA LEU A 428 20.39 -7.94 -24.74
C LEU A 428 20.92 -8.50 -23.42
N VAL A 429 21.28 -7.64 -22.49
CA VAL A 429 21.76 -8.02 -21.14
C VAL A 429 20.74 -7.52 -20.13
N GLU A 430 20.15 -8.45 -19.39
CA GLU A 430 19.20 -8.12 -18.31
C GLU A 430 19.94 -7.40 -17.16
N PRO A 431 19.47 -6.20 -16.75
CA PRO A 431 20.13 -5.42 -15.70
C PRO A 431 20.27 -6.14 -14.36
N ILE A 432 19.31 -7.02 -13.99
CA ILE A 432 19.40 -7.85 -12.78
C ILE A 432 20.58 -8.82 -12.88
N ALA A 433 20.76 -9.50 -14.04
CA ALA A 433 21.88 -10.40 -14.26
C ALA A 433 23.24 -9.66 -14.24
N ALA A 434 23.27 -8.44 -14.79
CA ALA A 434 24.47 -7.60 -14.74
C ALA A 434 24.83 -7.18 -13.31
N ALA A 435 23.83 -6.80 -12.48
CA ALA A 435 24.04 -6.49 -11.06
C ALA A 435 24.53 -7.72 -10.27
N ALA A 436 23.98 -8.91 -10.54
CA ALA A 436 24.43 -10.14 -9.90
C ALA A 436 25.89 -10.48 -10.28
N LYS A 437 26.28 -10.32 -11.55
CA LYS A 437 27.69 -10.48 -11.99
C LYS A 437 28.61 -9.47 -11.30
N ASN A 438 28.17 -8.22 -11.16
CA ASN A 438 28.92 -7.21 -10.42
C ASN A 438 29.10 -7.58 -8.94
N ALA A 439 28.04 -8.07 -8.28
CA ALA A 439 28.13 -8.56 -6.90
C ALA A 439 29.16 -9.69 -6.75
N LEU A 440 29.16 -10.65 -7.67
CA LEU A 440 30.09 -11.78 -7.65
C LEU A 440 31.55 -11.39 -7.92
N ALA A 441 31.77 -10.32 -8.69
CA ALA A 441 33.11 -9.82 -8.96
C ALA A 441 33.73 -9.02 -7.79
N ASN A 442 32.92 -8.64 -6.82
CA ASN A 442 33.34 -7.85 -5.64
C ASN A 442 33.56 -8.72 -4.39
N ILE A 443 33.64 -10.05 -4.53
CA ILE A 443 33.81 -10.99 -3.41
C ILE A 443 35.21 -11.60 -3.36
#